data_0d35367689793ed4e28f5162efcfdf35
#
_entry.id   0d35367689793ed4e28f5162efcfdf35
#
_cell.length_a   1.000
_cell.length_b   1.000
_cell.length_c   1.000
_cell.angle_alpha   90.00
_cell.angle_beta   90.00
_cell.angle_gamma   90.00
#
_symmetry.space_group_name_H-M   'P 1'
#
loop_
_entity.id
_entity.type
_entity.pdbx_description
1 polymer ?
#
loop_
_entity_poly.entity_id
_entity_poly.type
_entity_poly.pdbx_seq_one_letter_code
_entity_poly.pdbx_strand_id
1 'polypeptide(L)'
;MKNILEKIIAHKKKEVEDYKKFESIEEMKNRIDYYKTSMTVTKKQFDFKKSLKSNKINVIAEIKKTSPSAGVIIDDYDPFFVAQKYFDSGPPSCFSILTDQKYFGGNFYDITLVKTRFDIPILCKDFFIDPFQVYKAKTASADAILIILAAVSQQTAEELYSVSEDLGMNAIVEVHNTEEATQALKFKKAIIGINNRNLKTLETNIQTTYDLHKILKNHQGPIVCESGIKSEIEVEEIVKKTGINNFLIGESLLKDLNGKSSLLKRIVQIKA
;
A
#
# COMPACT_ATOMS: atom_id res chain seq x y z
N MET A 1 10.54 -26.67 -3.51
CA MET A 1 9.83 -25.80 -4.49
C MET A 1 9.91 -24.37 -3.97
N LYS A 2 10.13 -23.37 -4.86
CA LYS A 2 10.09 -21.95 -4.47
C LYS A 2 8.68 -21.57 -3.99
N ASN A 3 8.59 -20.85 -2.86
CA ASN A 3 7.32 -20.29 -2.38
C ASN A 3 6.84 -19.15 -3.30
N ILE A 4 5.61 -18.65 -3.07
CA ILE A 4 5.01 -17.63 -3.95
C ILE A 4 5.79 -16.31 -3.95
N LEU A 5 6.29 -15.85 -2.79
CA LEU A 5 7.10 -14.65 -2.68
C LEU A 5 8.39 -14.76 -3.51
N GLU A 6 9.11 -15.87 -3.40
CA GLU A 6 10.33 -16.11 -4.19
C GLU A 6 10.07 -16.09 -5.71
N LYS A 7 8.91 -16.61 -6.14
CA LYS A 7 8.50 -16.56 -7.56
C LYS A 7 8.20 -15.13 -8.02
N ILE A 8 7.51 -14.37 -7.19
CA ILE A 8 7.19 -12.96 -7.45
C ILE A 8 8.48 -12.14 -7.55
N ILE A 9 9.38 -12.25 -6.58
CA ILE A 9 10.65 -11.51 -6.58
C ILE A 9 11.54 -11.89 -7.78
N ALA A 10 11.60 -13.18 -8.14
CA ALA A 10 12.35 -13.61 -9.31
C ALA A 10 11.79 -13.03 -10.62
N HIS A 11 10.46 -12.89 -10.71
CA HIS A 11 9.81 -12.23 -11.85
C HIS A 11 10.07 -10.73 -11.83
N LYS A 12 9.90 -10.07 -10.68
CA LYS A 12 10.08 -8.62 -10.51
C LYS A 12 11.50 -8.17 -10.89
N LYS A 13 12.54 -8.96 -10.59
CA LYS A 13 13.90 -8.67 -11.04
C LYS A 13 13.98 -8.53 -12.57
N LYS A 14 13.38 -9.48 -13.30
CA LYS A 14 13.35 -9.42 -14.78
C LYS A 14 12.54 -8.23 -15.29
N GLU A 15 11.39 -7.97 -14.66
CA GLU A 15 10.52 -6.84 -15.02
C GLU A 15 11.24 -5.51 -14.85
N VAL A 16 11.97 -5.33 -13.75
CA VAL A 16 12.76 -4.11 -13.50
C VAL A 16 13.91 -3.98 -14.51
N GLU A 17 14.63 -5.07 -14.81
CA GLU A 17 15.67 -5.09 -15.85
C GLU A 17 15.09 -4.70 -17.23
N ASP A 18 13.90 -5.18 -17.56
CA ASP A 18 13.24 -4.86 -18.82
C ASP A 18 12.81 -3.37 -18.85
N TYR A 19 12.24 -2.84 -17.76
CA TYR A 19 11.91 -1.41 -17.68
C TYR A 19 13.15 -0.51 -17.86
N LYS A 20 14.28 -0.87 -17.25
CA LYS A 20 15.55 -0.11 -17.37
C LYS A 20 16.10 -0.04 -18.80
N LYS A 21 15.67 -0.92 -19.72
CA LYS A 21 16.04 -0.86 -21.15
C LYS A 21 15.30 0.26 -21.88
N PHE A 22 14.12 0.63 -21.42
CA PHE A 22 13.26 1.61 -22.09
C PHE A 22 13.28 3.00 -21.45
N GLU A 23 13.72 3.10 -20.20
CA GLU A 23 13.70 4.35 -19.45
C GLU A 23 14.81 4.35 -18.39
N SER A 24 15.55 5.42 -18.28
CA SER A 24 16.58 5.63 -17.27
C SER A 24 16.04 6.38 -16.04
N ILE A 25 16.74 6.28 -14.90
CA ILE A 25 16.43 7.10 -13.71
C ILE A 25 16.58 8.58 -14.02
N GLU A 26 17.53 8.98 -14.86
CA GLU A 26 17.76 10.37 -15.23
C GLU A 26 16.57 10.95 -16.02
N GLU A 27 16.02 10.20 -16.96
CA GLU A 27 14.81 10.62 -17.69
C GLU A 27 13.61 10.77 -16.76
N MET A 28 13.47 9.86 -15.78
CA MET A 28 12.42 9.97 -14.77
C MET A 28 12.61 11.19 -13.86
N LYS A 29 13.85 11.50 -13.42
CA LYS A 29 14.16 12.72 -12.66
C LYS A 29 13.78 13.97 -13.42
N ASN A 30 14.18 14.07 -14.69
CA ASN A 30 13.85 15.20 -15.55
C ASN A 30 12.33 15.38 -15.69
N ARG A 31 11.58 14.27 -15.79
CA ARG A 31 10.11 14.30 -15.85
C ARG A 31 9.50 14.74 -14.52
N ILE A 32 10.01 14.25 -13.39
CA ILE A 32 9.55 14.67 -12.06
C ILE A 32 9.78 16.17 -11.86
N ASP A 33 10.95 16.69 -12.24
CA ASP A 33 11.28 18.10 -12.07
C ASP A 33 10.45 18.98 -13.03
N TYR A 34 10.19 18.51 -14.25
CA TYR A 34 9.25 19.17 -15.15
C TYR A 34 7.85 19.30 -14.54
N TYR A 35 7.33 18.24 -13.91
CA TYR A 35 6.01 18.28 -13.24
C TYR A 35 5.97 19.22 -12.03
N LYS A 36 7.08 19.39 -11.31
CA LYS A 36 7.16 20.34 -10.19
C LYS A 36 7.13 21.80 -10.64
N THR A 37 7.68 22.07 -11.80
CA THR A 37 7.87 23.45 -12.34
C THR A 37 6.80 23.87 -13.34
N SER A 38 6.05 22.93 -13.92
CA SER A 38 5.02 23.19 -14.90
C SER A 38 3.76 23.77 -14.28
N MET A 39 3.36 24.96 -14.73
CA MET A 39 2.09 25.58 -14.31
C MET A 39 0.85 24.87 -14.86
N THR A 40 1.00 24.03 -15.90
CA THR A 40 -0.11 23.36 -16.59
C THR A 40 -0.38 21.94 -16.12
N VAL A 41 0.56 21.32 -15.41
CA VAL A 41 0.45 19.93 -14.93
C VAL A 41 0.83 19.85 -13.45
N THR A 42 0.08 20.54 -12.60
CA THR A 42 0.24 20.37 -11.15
C THR A 42 -0.48 19.10 -10.69
N LYS A 43 0.24 17.98 -10.67
CA LYS A 43 -0.22 16.80 -9.96
C LYS A 43 -0.03 17.04 -8.45
N LYS A 44 -1.12 17.21 -7.74
CA LYS A 44 -1.12 17.45 -6.29
C LYS A 44 -0.47 16.27 -5.57
N GLN A 45 0.62 16.52 -4.87
CA GLN A 45 1.23 15.56 -3.98
C GLN A 45 0.61 15.67 -2.59
N PHE A 46 0.31 14.54 -1.98
CA PHE A 46 -0.25 14.46 -0.64
C PHE A 46 0.76 13.88 0.35
N ASP A 47 0.69 14.32 1.59
CA ASP A 47 1.36 13.64 2.69
C ASP A 47 0.50 12.45 3.14
N PHE A 48 0.83 11.26 2.63
CA PHE A 48 0.12 10.02 2.91
C PHE A 48 0.11 9.71 4.41
N LYS A 49 1.23 9.94 5.10
CA LYS A 49 1.35 9.72 6.54
C LYS A 49 0.46 10.66 7.35
N LYS A 50 0.28 11.91 6.92
CA LYS A 50 -0.60 12.87 7.58
C LYS A 50 -2.05 12.41 7.56
N SER A 51 -2.49 11.77 6.48
CA SER A 51 -3.85 11.25 6.34
C SER A 51 -4.15 10.08 7.29
N LEU A 52 -3.13 9.47 7.89
CA LEU A 52 -3.23 8.37 8.87
C LEU A 52 -3.09 8.83 10.33
N LYS A 53 -3.02 10.14 10.59
CA LYS A 53 -2.83 10.69 11.94
C LYS A 53 -4.11 11.21 12.59
N SER A 54 -5.26 11.00 11.97
CA SER A 54 -6.54 11.39 12.58
C SER A 54 -6.92 10.46 13.73
N ASN A 55 -7.69 10.98 14.69
CA ASN A 55 -8.27 10.17 15.78
C ASN A 55 -9.51 9.37 15.33
N LYS A 56 -9.71 9.22 14.03
CA LYS A 56 -10.79 8.42 13.44
C LYS A 56 -10.23 7.11 12.89
N ILE A 57 -11.10 6.20 12.52
CA ILE A 57 -10.70 5.05 11.74
C ILE A 57 -10.27 5.52 10.35
N ASN A 58 -9.02 5.24 9.99
CA ASN A 58 -8.45 5.55 8.68
C ASN A 58 -8.38 4.28 7.85
N VAL A 59 -9.06 4.28 6.72
CA VAL A 59 -9.05 3.17 5.78
C VAL A 59 -8.20 3.51 4.57
N ILE A 60 -7.22 2.65 4.28
CA ILE A 60 -6.51 2.59 3.01
C ILE A 60 -7.25 1.55 2.17
N ALA A 61 -8.09 2.00 1.23
CA ALA A 61 -8.90 1.12 0.40
C ALA A 61 -8.09 0.59 -0.79
N GLU A 62 -7.94 -0.73 -0.87
CA GLU A 62 -7.10 -1.36 -1.89
C GLU A 62 -7.88 -1.63 -3.18
N ILE A 63 -7.28 -1.26 -4.31
CA ILE A 63 -7.78 -1.44 -5.67
C ILE A 63 -6.89 -2.45 -6.37
N LYS A 64 -7.46 -3.58 -6.79
CA LYS A 64 -6.77 -4.67 -7.51
C LYS A 64 -7.74 -5.53 -8.31
N LYS A 65 -7.25 -6.11 -9.40
CA LYS A 65 -8.01 -7.04 -10.24
C LYS A 65 -8.02 -8.45 -9.68
N THR A 66 -6.83 -8.95 -9.31
CA THR A 66 -6.60 -10.34 -8.90
C THR A 66 -5.73 -10.43 -7.65
N SER A 67 -5.63 -11.61 -7.06
CA SER A 67 -4.57 -11.92 -6.09
C SER A 67 -4.19 -13.40 -6.14
N PRO A 68 -2.96 -13.79 -5.73
CA PRO A 68 -2.55 -15.19 -5.68
C PRO A 68 -3.41 -16.06 -4.77
N SER A 69 -4.08 -15.47 -3.76
CA SER A 69 -4.92 -16.18 -2.79
C SER A 69 -6.38 -16.32 -3.21
N ALA A 70 -6.93 -15.34 -3.97
CA ALA A 70 -8.35 -15.29 -4.31
C ALA A 70 -8.62 -15.49 -5.81
N GLY A 71 -7.57 -15.52 -6.66
CA GLY A 71 -7.75 -15.51 -8.11
C GLY A 71 -8.28 -14.16 -8.62
N VAL A 72 -9.10 -14.18 -9.65
CA VAL A 72 -9.78 -12.99 -10.18
C VAL A 72 -10.85 -12.55 -9.19
N ILE A 73 -10.83 -11.28 -8.79
CA ILE A 73 -11.77 -10.66 -7.84
C ILE A 73 -12.78 -9.80 -8.60
N ILE A 74 -12.32 -9.13 -9.66
CA ILE A 74 -13.15 -8.27 -10.52
C ILE A 74 -12.86 -8.64 -11.97
N ASP A 75 -13.85 -9.15 -12.68
CA ASP A 75 -13.70 -9.57 -14.09
C ASP A 75 -13.52 -8.35 -14.99
N ASP A 76 -14.46 -7.41 -14.96
CA ASP A 76 -14.41 -6.14 -15.71
C ASP A 76 -13.72 -5.06 -14.87
N TYR A 77 -12.39 -5.23 -14.69
CA TYR A 77 -11.60 -4.35 -13.85
C TYR A 77 -11.36 -2.98 -14.49
N ASP A 78 -11.88 -1.96 -13.84
CA ASP A 78 -11.58 -0.55 -14.08
C ASP A 78 -11.21 0.11 -12.74
N PRO A 79 -9.95 0.53 -12.54
CA PRO A 79 -9.50 1.13 -11.29
C PRO A 79 -10.23 2.44 -10.96
N PHE A 80 -10.62 3.21 -11.97
CA PHE A 80 -11.42 4.41 -11.78
C PHE A 80 -12.81 4.08 -11.23
N PHE A 81 -13.49 3.09 -11.81
CA PHE A 81 -14.80 2.66 -11.35
C PHE A 81 -14.76 2.16 -9.90
N VAL A 82 -13.75 1.37 -9.55
CA VAL A 82 -13.56 0.88 -8.17
C VAL A 82 -13.32 2.06 -7.20
N ALA A 83 -12.45 3.00 -7.57
CA ALA A 83 -12.19 4.19 -6.78
C ALA A 83 -13.46 5.04 -6.57
N GLN A 84 -14.27 5.22 -7.63
CA GLN A 84 -15.54 5.95 -7.57
C GLN A 84 -16.52 5.26 -6.62
N LYS A 85 -16.66 3.95 -6.69
CA LYS A 85 -17.53 3.17 -5.78
C LYS A 85 -17.12 3.31 -4.32
N TYR A 86 -15.81 3.28 -4.04
CA TYR A 86 -15.32 3.52 -2.69
C TYR A 86 -15.62 4.95 -2.22
N PHE A 87 -15.39 5.92 -3.08
CA PHE A 87 -15.62 7.34 -2.76
C PHE A 87 -17.10 7.62 -2.45
N ASP A 88 -18.01 7.09 -3.26
CA ASP A 88 -19.47 7.25 -3.10
C ASP A 88 -20.00 6.53 -1.86
N SER A 89 -19.39 5.43 -1.48
CA SER A 89 -19.78 4.64 -0.31
C SER A 89 -19.39 5.30 1.02
N GLY A 90 -18.31 6.10 1.01
CA GLY A 90 -17.75 6.79 2.16
C GLY A 90 -16.25 6.96 1.90
N PRO A 91 -15.76 8.18 1.62
CA PRO A 91 -14.42 8.39 1.14
C PRO A 91 -13.37 7.78 2.10
N PRO A 92 -12.49 6.89 1.61
CA PRO A 92 -11.40 6.38 2.41
C PRO A 92 -10.35 7.47 2.68
N SER A 93 -9.48 7.25 3.65
CA SER A 93 -8.38 8.19 3.94
C SER A 93 -7.31 8.17 2.85
N CYS A 94 -7.08 7.00 2.23
CA CYS A 94 -6.10 6.78 1.17
C CYS A 94 -6.58 5.66 0.24
N PHE A 95 -6.04 5.63 -0.98
CA PHE A 95 -6.10 4.45 -1.84
C PHE A 95 -4.79 3.67 -1.79
N SER A 96 -4.87 2.36 -2.00
CA SER A 96 -3.75 1.47 -2.29
C SER A 96 -3.99 0.84 -3.66
N ILE A 97 -3.13 1.10 -4.64
CA ILE A 97 -3.32 0.63 -6.02
C ILE A 97 -2.22 -0.37 -6.35
N LEU A 98 -2.62 -1.60 -6.68
CA LEU A 98 -1.69 -2.63 -7.11
C LEU A 98 -1.12 -2.28 -8.49
N THR A 99 0.22 -2.39 -8.64
CA THR A 99 0.91 -2.12 -9.91
C THR A 99 1.61 -3.35 -10.48
N ASP A 100 1.70 -4.45 -9.73
CA ASP A 100 2.17 -5.73 -10.23
C ASP A 100 1.19 -6.31 -11.25
N GLN A 101 1.64 -6.44 -12.50
CA GLN A 101 0.79 -6.90 -13.59
C GLN A 101 0.53 -8.41 -13.54
N LYS A 102 1.58 -9.20 -13.31
CA LYS A 102 1.51 -10.64 -13.47
C LYS A 102 0.66 -11.33 -12.42
N TYR A 103 0.78 -10.93 -11.16
CA TYR A 103 0.15 -11.62 -10.03
C TYR A 103 -1.11 -10.90 -9.51
N PHE A 104 -1.22 -9.59 -9.79
CA PHE A 104 -2.31 -8.77 -9.28
C PHE A 104 -3.12 -8.06 -10.35
N GLY A 105 -2.70 -8.13 -11.63
CA GLY A 105 -3.39 -7.52 -12.75
C GLY A 105 -3.37 -6.00 -12.75
N GLY A 106 -2.41 -5.38 -12.03
CA GLY A 106 -2.28 -3.95 -11.88
C GLY A 106 -1.36 -3.28 -12.90
N ASN A 107 -1.31 -1.96 -12.87
CA ASN A 107 -0.45 -1.16 -13.74
C ASN A 107 -0.11 0.19 -13.07
N PHE A 108 1.07 0.75 -13.32
CA PHE A 108 1.42 2.11 -12.86
C PHE A 108 0.49 3.18 -13.43
N TYR A 109 -0.07 2.96 -14.62
CA TYR A 109 -1.04 3.87 -15.23
C TYR A 109 -2.34 3.97 -14.41
N ASP A 110 -2.73 2.94 -13.68
CA ASP A 110 -3.91 2.93 -12.81
C ASP A 110 -3.82 4.01 -11.73
N ILE A 111 -2.60 4.22 -11.18
CA ILE A 111 -2.34 5.32 -10.23
C ILE A 111 -2.59 6.68 -10.90
N THR A 112 -2.03 6.88 -12.08
CA THR A 112 -2.20 8.14 -12.84
C THR A 112 -3.66 8.40 -13.14
N LEU A 113 -4.41 7.39 -13.58
CA LEU A 113 -5.83 7.49 -13.91
C LEU A 113 -6.67 7.90 -12.68
N VAL A 114 -6.49 7.22 -11.55
CA VAL A 114 -7.22 7.53 -10.32
C VAL A 114 -6.83 8.92 -9.80
N LYS A 115 -5.53 9.28 -9.85
CA LYS A 115 -5.03 10.57 -9.37
C LYS A 115 -5.57 11.78 -10.14
N THR A 116 -6.01 11.61 -11.39
CA THR A 116 -6.60 12.69 -12.17
C THR A 116 -7.99 13.12 -11.71
N ARG A 117 -8.66 12.28 -10.92
CA ARG A 117 -10.06 12.47 -10.52
C ARG A 117 -10.27 12.58 -9.02
N PHE A 118 -9.37 12.00 -8.22
CA PHE A 118 -9.55 11.96 -6.78
C PHE A 118 -8.39 12.66 -6.06
N ASP A 119 -8.73 13.65 -5.26
CA ASP A 119 -7.82 14.36 -4.36
C ASP A 119 -7.56 13.55 -3.09
N ILE A 120 -7.08 12.31 -3.25
CA ILE A 120 -6.80 11.35 -2.18
C ILE A 120 -5.34 10.86 -2.29
N PRO A 121 -4.62 10.65 -1.16
CA PRO A 121 -3.29 10.05 -1.19
C PRO A 121 -3.31 8.62 -1.72
N ILE A 122 -2.31 8.25 -2.54
CA ILE A 122 -2.21 6.94 -3.18
C ILE A 122 -0.92 6.23 -2.80
N LEU A 123 -1.05 5.02 -2.26
CA LEU A 123 0.02 4.05 -2.10
C LEU A 123 0.20 3.26 -3.40
N CYS A 124 1.42 3.30 -3.97
CA CYS A 124 1.83 2.32 -4.98
C CYS A 124 2.13 0.98 -4.30
N LYS A 125 1.25 0.00 -4.47
CA LYS A 125 1.36 -1.32 -3.86
C LYS A 125 2.02 -2.28 -4.84
N ASP A 126 3.32 -2.51 -4.66
CA ASP A 126 4.15 -3.39 -5.48
C ASP A 126 5.25 -4.05 -4.62
N PHE A 127 6.03 -4.95 -5.21
CA PHE A 127 7.23 -5.52 -4.62
C PHE A 127 8.44 -4.68 -5.03
N PHE A 128 8.76 -3.69 -4.22
CA PHE A 128 9.89 -2.81 -4.45
C PHE A 128 11.19 -3.52 -4.08
N ILE A 129 12.09 -3.70 -5.05
CA ILE A 129 13.39 -4.38 -4.90
C ILE A 129 14.56 -3.55 -5.42
N ASP A 130 14.27 -2.41 -6.05
CA ASP A 130 15.25 -1.56 -6.73
C ASP A 130 14.78 -0.10 -6.70
N PRO A 131 15.66 0.89 -6.43
CA PRO A 131 15.33 2.31 -6.44
C PRO A 131 14.66 2.81 -7.71
N PHE A 132 14.95 2.19 -8.86
CA PHE A 132 14.27 2.49 -10.12
C PHE A 132 12.75 2.49 -9.99
N GLN A 133 12.19 1.52 -9.25
CA GLN A 133 10.74 1.42 -9.05
C GLN A 133 10.19 2.60 -8.25
N VAL A 134 10.97 3.18 -7.31
CA VAL A 134 10.56 4.35 -6.54
C VAL A 134 10.40 5.57 -7.46
N TYR A 135 11.35 5.80 -8.37
CA TYR A 135 11.24 6.85 -9.39
C TYR A 135 10.03 6.61 -10.31
N LYS A 136 9.82 5.35 -10.72
CA LYS A 136 8.67 4.99 -11.56
C LYS A 136 7.34 5.24 -10.86
N ALA A 137 7.20 4.87 -9.58
CA ALA A 137 6.04 5.19 -8.77
C ALA A 137 5.81 6.71 -8.65
N LYS A 138 6.88 7.48 -8.47
CA LYS A 138 6.82 8.95 -8.41
C LYS A 138 6.34 9.55 -9.73
N THR A 139 6.81 9.06 -10.87
CA THR A 139 6.34 9.55 -12.20
C THR A 139 4.86 9.22 -12.42
N ALA A 140 4.35 8.13 -11.86
CA ALA A 140 2.93 7.79 -11.85
C ALA A 140 2.10 8.64 -10.87
N SER A 141 2.74 9.49 -10.05
CA SER A 141 2.12 10.36 -9.03
C SER A 141 1.65 9.63 -7.77
N ALA A 142 2.30 8.54 -7.40
CA ALA A 142 2.12 7.93 -6.09
C ALA A 142 2.62 8.87 -4.98
N ASP A 143 1.97 8.81 -3.82
CA ASP A 143 2.34 9.57 -2.62
C ASP A 143 3.12 8.71 -1.62
N ALA A 144 2.99 7.40 -1.73
CA ALA A 144 3.70 6.43 -0.89
C ALA A 144 4.07 5.17 -1.67
N ILE A 145 5.07 4.44 -1.15
CA ILE A 145 5.49 3.12 -1.63
C ILE A 145 5.40 2.09 -0.51
N LEU A 146 5.46 0.80 -0.89
CA LEU A 146 5.52 -0.33 0.03
C LEU A 146 6.94 -0.92 0.06
N ILE A 147 7.51 -1.09 1.25
CA ILE A 147 8.79 -1.78 1.46
C ILE A 147 8.50 -3.03 2.28
N ILE A 148 8.59 -4.21 1.67
CA ILE A 148 8.31 -5.50 2.30
C ILE A 148 9.62 -6.06 2.84
N LEU A 149 9.82 -6.09 4.17
CA LEU A 149 11.09 -6.56 4.75
C LEU A 149 11.37 -8.03 4.43
N ALA A 150 10.34 -8.86 4.29
CA ALA A 150 10.49 -10.26 3.85
C ALA A 150 11.02 -10.41 2.40
N ALA A 151 10.96 -9.35 1.58
CA ALA A 151 11.27 -9.40 0.15
C ALA A 151 12.68 -8.87 -0.19
N VAL A 152 13.31 -8.11 0.69
CA VAL A 152 14.56 -7.40 0.43
C VAL A 152 15.54 -7.49 1.61
N SER A 153 16.82 -7.21 1.34
CA SER A 153 17.81 -7.05 2.41
C SER A 153 17.56 -5.77 3.20
N GLN A 154 18.07 -5.70 4.43
CA GLN A 154 18.02 -4.47 5.25
C GLN A 154 18.62 -3.28 4.50
N GLN A 155 19.77 -3.46 3.83
CA GLN A 155 20.42 -2.43 3.04
C GLN A 155 19.52 -1.91 1.92
N THR A 156 18.89 -2.81 1.17
CA THR A 156 17.95 -2.44 0.10
C THR A 156 16.72 -1.70 0.66
N ALA A 157 16.19 -2.16 1.81
CA ALA A 157 15.07 -1.47 2.47
C ALA A 157 15.44 -0.04 2.89
N GLU A 158 16.63 0.16 3.44
CA GLU A 158 17.14 1.49 3.83
C GLU A 158 17.35 2.39 2.59
N GLU A 159 17.86 1.85 1.49
CA GLU A 159 18.02 2.58 0.22
C GLU A 159 16.66 3.00 -0.37
N LEU A 160 15.71 2.08 -0.46
CA LEU A 160 14.35 2.37 -0.95
C LEU A 160 13.66 3.45 -0.08
N TYR A 161 13.84 3.36 1.24
CA TYR A 161 13.30 4.33 2.19
C TYR A 161 13.91 5.72 1.97
N SER A 162 15.25 5.81 1.89
CA SER A 162 15.96 7.06 1.65
C SER A 162 15.51 7.72 0.33
N VAL A 163 15.47 6.97 -0.77
CA VAL A 163 15.04 7.48 -2.07
C VAL A 163 13.58 7.95 -2.03
N SER A 164 12.71 7.26 -1.28
CA SER A 164 11.33 7.70 -1.14
C SER A 164 11.21 9.04 -0.40
N GLU A 165 12.00 9.24 0.69
CA GLU A 165 12.04 10.51 1.41
C GLU A 165 12.59 11.64 0.53
N ASP A 166 13.67 11.41 -0.23
CA ASP A 166 14.28 12.39 -1.16
C ASP A 166 13.29 12.84 -2.25
N LEU A 167 12.41 11.95 -2.66
CA LEU A 167 11.34 12.25 -3.62
C LEU A 167 10.09 12.86 -2.97
N GLY A 168 10.12 13.10 -1.64
CA GLY A 168 9.00 13.63 -0.88
C GLY A 168 7.81 12.64 -0.81
N MET A 169 8.06 11.34 -0.90
CA MET A 169 7.07 10.28 -0.72
C MET A 169 7.15 9.70 0.68
N ASN A 170 6.07 9.09 1.14
CA ASN A 170 6.10 8.28 2.35
C ASN A 170 6.40 6.81 2.00
N ALA A 171 6.78 6.01 3.00
CA ALA A 171 6.91 4.57 2.86
C ALA A 171 6.12 3.85 3.95
N ILE A 172 5.44 2.78 3.57
CA ILE A 172 4.95 1.75 4.49
C ILE A 172 6.02 0.65 4.53
N VAL A 173 6.58 0.40 5.71
CA VAL A 173 7.51 -0.71 5.96
C VAL A 173 6.68 -1.87 6.48
N GLU A 174 6.48 -2.90 5.66
CA GLU A 174 5.62 -4.04 5.94
C GLU A 174 6.39 -5.15 6.66
N VAL A 175 5.78 -5.68 7.73
CA VAL A 175 6.34 -6.71 8.61
C VAL A 175 5.35 -7.85 8.84
N HIS A 176 5.88 -9.10 9.01
CA HIS A 176 5.10 -10.32 9.16
C HIS A 176 5.45 -11.12 10.41
N ASN A 177 6.56 -10.81 11.06
CA ASN A 177 7.08 -11.54 12.23
C ASN A 177 7.89 -10.63 13.16
N THR A 178 8.27 -11.16 14.31
CA THR A 178 9.01 -10.47 15.38
C THR A 178 10.36 -9.91 14.92
N GLU A 179 11.07 -10.65 14.08
CA GLU A 179 12.38 -10.24 13.56
C GLU A 179 12.23 -9.02 12.64
N GLU A 180 11.30 -9.07 11.68
CA GLU A 180 11.00 -7.96 10.79
C GLU A 180 10.46 -6.75 11.56
N ALA A 181 9.60 -6.95 12.57
CA ALA A 181 9.08 -5.87 13.42
C ALA A 181 10.23 -5.15 14.17
N THR A 182 11.21 -5.92 14.67
CA THR A 182 12.38 -5.36 15.34
C THR A 182 13.27 -4.57 14.37
N GLN A 183 13.46 -5.09 13.16
CA GLN A 183 14.21 -4.39 12.09
C GLN A 183 13.49 -3.09 11.68
N ALA A 184 12.17 -3.11 11.60
CA ALA A 184 11.37 -1.95 11.22
C ALA A 184 11.50 -0.76 12.18
N LEU A 185 11.84 -0.97 13.46
CA LEU A 185 12.09 0.11 14.43
C LEU A 185 13.25 1.04 14.05
N LYS A 186 14.14 0.64 13.12
CA LYS A 186 15.17 1.50 12.56
C LYS A 186 14.60 2.65 11.72
N PHE A 187 13.44 2.45 11.11
CA PHE A 187 12.72 3.43 10.30
C PHE A 187 11.82 4.32 11.16
N LYS A 188 12.42 5.10 12.07
CA LYS A 188 11.74 5.82 13.17
C LYS A 188 10.52 6.64 12.77
N LYS A 189 10.48 7.16 11.55
CA LYS A 189 9.40 8.02 11.04
C LYS A 189 8.53 7.34 9.97
N ALA A 190 8.83 6.11 9.58
CA ALA A 190 8.03 5.38 8.59
C ALA A 190 6.61 5.09 9.10
N ILE A 191 5.73 4.74 8.20
CA ILE A 191 4.49 4.04 8.52
C ILE A 191 4.86 2.56 8.63
N ILE A 192 4.46 1.85 9.67
CA ILE A 192 4.69 0.40 9.76
C ILE A 192 3.40 -0.33 9.46
N GLY A 193 3.44 -1.23 8.46
CA GLY A 193 2.34 -2.13 8.12
C GLY A 193 2.53 -3.49 8.78
N ILE A 194 1.59 -3.92 9.62
CA ILE A 194 1.55 -5.29 10.15
C ILE A 194 0.67 -6.11 9.21
N ASN A 195 1.29 -6.96 8.40
CA ASN A 195 0.55 -7.81 7.48
C ASN A 195 0.22 -9.16 8.13
N ASN A 196 -1.07 -9.39 8.34
CA ASN A 196 -1.61 -10.64 8.90
C ASN A 196 -1.54 -11.82 7.93
N ARG A 197 -1.19 -11.59 6.66
CA ARG A 197 -1.04 -12.64 5.67
C ARG A 197 0.40 -13.15 5.62
N ASN A 198 0.59 -14.43 5.87
CA ASN A 198 1.86 -15.07 5.64
C ASN A 198 2.14 -15.17 4.14
N LEU A 199 3.20 -14.52 3.64
CA LEU A 199 3.53 -14.49 2.21
C LEU A 199 4.05 -15.83 1.65
N LYS A 200 4.31 -16.83 2.51
CA LYS A 200 4.74 -18.18 2.08
C LYS A 200 3.55 -19.13 1.94
N THR A 201 2.60 -19.09 2.89
CA THR A 201 1.43 -19.99 2.94
C THR A 201 0.14 -19.35 2.43
N LEU A 202 0.10 -18.02 2.31
CA LEU A 202 -1.06 -17.17 2.00
C LEU A 202 -2.17 -17.20 3.05
N GLU A 203 -1.98 -17.87 4.17
CA GLU A 203 -2.91 -17.88 5.30
C GLU A 203 -2.90 -16.54 6.03
N THR A 204 -4.04 -16.15 6.54
CA THR A 204 -4.22 -14.91 7.33
C THR A 204 -4.50 -15.23 8.78
N ASN A 205 -3.78 -14.56 9.71
CA ASN A 205 -3.98 -14.70 11.14
C ASN A 205 -3.91 -13.33 11.82
N ILE A 206 -5.04 -12.84 12.33
CA ILE A 206 -5.12 -11.52 13.00
C ILE A 206 -4.29 -11.47 14.31
N GLN A 207 -3.95 -12.63 14.89
CA GLN A 207 -3.07 -12.70 16.06
C GLN A 207 -1.70 -12.08 15.79
N THR A 208 -1.24 -12.08 14.52
CA THR A 208 -0.01 -11.40 14.09
C THR A 208 -0.03 -9.91 14.48
N THR A 209 -1.15 -9.22 14.24
CA THR A 209 -1.30 -7.81 14.65
C THR A 209 -1.13 -7.65 16.17
N TYR A 210 -1.77 -8.49 16.98
CA TYR A 210 -1.68 -8.37 18.43
C TYR A 210 -0.28 -8.64 18.97
N ASP A 211 0.43 -9.60 18.39
CA ASP A 211 1.77 -9.97 18.85
C ASP A 211 2.82 -8.93 18.42
N LEU A 212 2.79 -8.48 17.17
CA LEU A 212 3.75 -7.51 16.67
C LEU A 212 3.50 -6.10 17.21
N HIS A 213 2.24 -5.73 17.50
CA HIS A 213 1.94 -4.46 18.15
C HIS A 213 2.65 -4.30 19.49
N LYS A 214 2.84 -5.37 20.27
CA LYS A 214 3.58 -5.32 21.56
C LYS A 214 5.03 -4.84 21.38
N ILE A 215 5.65 -5.16 20.24
CA ILE A 215 7.00 -4.73 19.88
C ILE A 215 6.99 -3.29 19.37
N LEU A 216 5.98 -2.94 18.56
CA LEU A 216 5.89 -1.70 17.82
C LEU A 216 5.18 -0.56 18.58
N LYS A 217 4.60 -0.81 19.77
CA LYS A 217 3.79 0.16 20.53
C LYS A 217 4.43 1.51 20.82
N ASN A 218 5.77 1.57 20.84
CA ASN A 218 6.55 2.80 21.06
C ASN A 218 7.05 3.43 19.75
N HIS A 219 6.67 2.89 18.59
CA HIS A 219 7.02 3.48 17.31
C HIS A 219 6.36 4.85 17.14
N GLN A 220 7.11 5.84 16.59
CA GLN A 220 6.64 7.22 16.49
C GLN A 220 5.74 7.49 15.27
N GLY A 221 5.76 6.59 14.28
CA GLY A 221 4.93 6.67 13.07
C GLY A 221 3.58 5.96 13.24
N PRO A 222 2.65 6.15 12.28
CA PRO A 222 1.43 5.37 12.24
C PRO A 222 1.70 3.87 12.09
N ILE A 223 0.87 3.05 12.73
CA ILE A 223 0.84 1.59 12.52
C ILE A 223 -0.43 1.27 11.76
N VAL A 224 -0.32 0.45 10.71
CA VAL A 224 -1.41 0.00 9.84
C VAL A 224 -1.60 -1.50 10.03
N CYS A 225 -2.83 -1.95 10.27
CA CYS A 225 -3.20 -3.36 10.24
C CYS A 225 -3.61 -3.75 8.81
N GLU A 226 -2.94 -4.75 8.23
CA GLU A 226 -3.16 -5.18 6.86
C GLU A 226 -3.60 -6.63 6.77
N SER A 227 -4.49 -6.93 5.85
CA SER A 227 -5.03 -8.27 5.54
C SER A 227 -5.88 -8.91 6.66
N GLY A 228 -6.84 -9.74 6.25
CA GLY A 228 -7.64 -10.56 7.15
C GLY A 228 -8.84 -9.86 7.77
N ILE A 229 -9.07 -8.58 7.50
CA ILE A 229 -10.21 -7.81 8.02
C ILE A 229 -11.44 -8.09 7.16
N LYS A 230 -12.50 -8.60 7.77
CA LYS A 230 -13.73 -9.04 7.09
C LYS A 230 -14.98 -8.28 7.53
N SER A 231 -14.94 -7.62 8.70
CA SER A 231 -16.10 -6.96 9.29
C SER A 231 -15.70 -5.74 10.12
N GLU A 232 -16.66 -4.86 10.38
CA GLU A 232 -16.52 -3.75 11.31
C GLU A 232 -16.26 -4.22 12.76
N ILE A 233 -16.79 -5.36 13.17
CA ILE A 233 -16.58 -5.93 14.51
C ILE A 233 -15.10 -6.27 14.73
N GLU A 234 -14.42 -6.85 13.73
CA GLU A 234 -12.99 -7.12 13.81
C GLU A 234 -12.16 -5.84 13.92
N VAL A 235 -12.57 -4.77 13.22
CA VAL A 235 -11.94 -3.45 13.35
C VAL A 235 -12.08 -2.91 14.78
N GLU A 236 -13.29 -2.94 15.35
CA GLU A 236 -13.54 -2.49 16.73
C GLU A 236 -12.72 -3.29 17.76
N GLU A 237 -12.60 -4.60 17.58
CA GLU A 237 -11.77 -5.43 18.45
C GLU A 237 -10.29 -5.08 18.39
N ILE A 238 -9.75 -4.83 17.18
CA ILE A 238 -8.35 -4.45 17.00
C ILE A 238 -8.09 -3.08 17.65
N VAL A 239 -8.95 -2.10 17.40
CA VAL A 239 -8.86 -0.76 18.03
C VAL A 239 -8.86 -0.90 19.54
N LYS A 240 -9.82 -1.63 20.11
CA LYS A 240 -9.94 -1.84 21.57
C LYS A 240 -8.71 -2.49 22.18
N LYS A 241 -8.10 -3.48 21.50
CA LYS A 241 -6.96 -4.25 22.03
C LYS A 241 -5.61 -3.58 21.81
N THR A 242 -5.47 -2.74 20.78
CA THR A 242 -4.16 -2.22 20.35
C THR A 242 -4.09 -0.70 20.26
N GLY A 243 -5.23 -0.01 20.11
CA GLY A 243 -5.26 1.41 19.75
C GLY A 243 -4.92 1.69 18.28
N ILE A 244 -4.69 0.66 17.44
CA ILE A 244 -4.46 0.84 16.00
C ILE A 244 -5.78 1.28 15.35
N ASN A 245 -5.76 2.43 14.70
CA ASN A 245 -6.92 3.00 14.00
C ASN A 245 -6.72 3.12 12.48
N ASN A 246 -5.62 2.56 11.94
CA ASN A 246 -5.32 2.58 10.52
C ASN A 246 -5.38 1.16 9.95
N PHE A 247 -6.12 0.97 8.85
CA PHE A 247 -6.40 -0.34 8.26
C PHE A 247 -6.21 -0.31 6.75
N LEU A 248 -5.46 -1.27 6.20
CA LEU A 248 -5.41 -1.52 4.76
C LEU A 248 -6.31 -2.71 4.45
N ILE A 249 -7.37 -2.46 3.68
CA ILE A 249 -8.42 -3.43 3.41
C ILE A 249 -8.67 -3.52 1.90
N GLY A 250 -8.62 -4.71 1.35
CA GLY A 250 -8.82 -4.96 -0.08
C GLY A 250 -9.96 -5.94 -0.34
N GLU A 251 -9.69 -7.23 -0.20
CA GLU A 251 -10.58 -8.30 -0.65
C GLU A 251 -12.03 -8.18 -0.14
N SER A 252 -12.21 -7.85 1.13
CA SER A 252 -13.53 -7.69 1.75
C SER A 252 -14.30 -6.49 1.18
N LEU A 253 -13.61 -5.37 0.95
CA LEU A 253 -14.21 -4.19 0.35
C LEU A 253 -14.57 -4.42 -1.11
N LEU A 254 -13.70 -5.11 -1.87
CA LEU A 254 -13.94 -5.43 -3.28
C LEU A 254 -15.12 -6.39 -3.47
N LYS A 255 -15.24 -7.38 -2.59
CA LYS A 255 -16.40 -8.30 -2.59
C LYS A 255 -17.71 -7.61 -2.21
N ASP A 256 -17.64 -6.54 -1.42
CA ASP A 256 -18.81 -5.76 -0.97
C ASP A 256 -19.11 -4.53 -1.85
N LEU A 257 -18.42 -4.36 -2.98
CA LEU A 257 -18.50 -3.16 -3.83
C LEU A 257 -19.92 -2.84 -4.31
N ASN A 258 -20.73 -3.87 -4.50
CA ASN A 258 -22.13 -3.77 -4.93
C ASN A 258 -23.13 -4.10 -3.79
N GLY A 259 -22.64 -4.17 -2.55
CA GLY A 259 -23.48 -4.46 -1.37
C GLY A 259 -24.46 -3.34 -1.06
N LYS A 260 -25.64 -3.69 -0.53
CA LYS A 260 -26.67 -2.71 -0.12
C LYS A 260 -26.22 -1.79 1.02
N SER A 261 -25.27 -2.23 1.84
CA SER A 261 -24.68 -1.47 2.94
C SER A 261 -23.18 -1.66 2.92
N SER A 262 -22.47 -0.68 2.32
CA SER A 262 -21.04 -0.76 2.12
C SER A 262 -20.26 -0.99 3.43
N LEU A 263 -19.43 -2.05 3.44
CA LEU A 263 -18.52 -2.35 4.55
C LEU A 263 -17.60 -1.15 4.84
N LEU A 264 -17.10 -0.48 3.80
CA LEU A 264 -16.29 0.73 3.95
C LEU A 264 -17.03 1.79 4.76
N LYS A 265 -18.30 2.08 4.41
CA LYS A 265 -19.12 3.06 5.12
C LYS A 265 -19.29 2.70 6.60
N ARG A 266 -19.55 1.44 6.92
CA ARG A 266 -19.72 0.99 8.31
C ARG A 266 -18.41 1.16 9.08
N ILE A 267 -17.27 0.79 8.48
CA ILE A 267 -15.95 0.91 9.13
C ILE A 267 -15.58 2.37 9.40
N VAL A 268 -15.72 3.28 8.43
CA VAL A 268 -15.33 4.69 8.64
C VAL A 268 -16.24 5.45 9.62
N GLN A 269 -17.39 4.88 9.98
CA GLN A 269 -18.31 5.43 10.98
C GLN A 269 -18.01 4.95 12.41
N ILE A 270 -17.12 4.00 12.61
CA ILE A 270 -16.70 3.53 13.93
C ILE A 270 -16.05 4.72 14.68
N LYS A 271 -16.45 4.93 15.93
CA LYS A 271 -15.80 5.89 16.81
C LYS A 271 -14.56 5.25 17.41
N ALA A 272 -13.39 5.77 17.08
CA ALA A 272 -12.11 5.30 17.64
C ALA A 272 -11.87 5.86 19.05
#